data_e433ac91f18f5174520f9c95d0e21ef4
#
_entry.id   e433ac91f18f5174520f9c95d0e21ef4
#
_cell.length_a   1.000
_cell.length_b   1.000
_cell.length_c   1.000
_cell.angle_alpha   90.00
_cell.angle_beta   90.00
_cell.angle_gamma   90.00
#
_symmetry.space_group_name_H-M   'P 1'
#
loop_
_entity.id
_entity.type
_entity.pdbx_description
1 polymer ?
#
loop_
_entity_poly.entity_id
_entity_poly.type
_entity_poly.pdbx_seq_one_letter_code
_entity_poly.pdbx_strand_id
1 'polypeptide(L)'
;KFGPMTAEFIRVNHSIPDACSIAVHTPAGIIVHTGDFKVDFTPIGGEVIDLARFGELGSKGVLALLSDSTNAEREGSSSSERIVGGSLENFFGKAEHKRIIVATFASNVHRIQQIMDAAVKNSRKVAVSGRSMENVVGKARELGYLNIPETLIIDVDDAEKLPPEEVVLITTGSQGEPMSALSRMARGDHRKVKVTENDCIIISATPIPGNEKLVTNVINDLLMMGADVIYDKMYDIHVSGHACQ
;
A
#
# COMPACT_ATOMS: atom_id res chain seq x y z
N LYS A 1 -8.45 15.05 -26.82
CA LYS A 1 -8.93 16.41 -27.16
C LYS A 1 -10.40 16.54 -26.84
N PHE A 2 -10.81 17.68 -26.29
CA PHE A 2 -12.20 18.01 -25.94
C PHE A 2 -12.51 19.41 -26.50
N GLY A 3 -12.95 19.48 -27.76
CA GLY A 3 -13.10 20.75 -28.47
C GLY A 3 -11.76 21.50 -28.54
N PRO A 4 -11.68 22.77 -28.08
CA PRO A 4 -10.45 23.56 -28.10
C PRO A 4 -9.44 23.16 -27.00
N MET A 5 -9.80 22.24 -26.09
CA MET A 5 -8.94 21.82 -24.97
C MET A 5 -8.24 20.50 -25.26
N THR A 6 -7.06 20.33 -24.66
CA THR A 6 -6.30 19.08 -24.69
C THR A 6 -5.87 18.71 -23.28
N ALA A 7 -6.19 17.50 -22.82
CA ALA A 7 -5.64 16.92 -21.62
C ALA A 7 -4.36 16.14 -21.96
N GLU A 8 -3.34 16.33 -21.16
CA GLU A 8 -2.05 15.65 -21.20
C GLU A 8 -1.83 14.96 -19.86
N PHE A 9 -1.44 13.69 -19.90
CA PHE A 9 -1.11 12.92 -18.70
C PHE A 9 0.41 12.94 -18.50
N ILE A 10 0.84 13.29 -17.30
CA ILE A 10 2.27 13.41 -16.93
C ILE A 10 2.53 12.44 -15.78
N ARG A 11 3.49 11.55 -15.96
CA ARG A 11 3.80 10.53 -14.96
C ARG A 11 4.25 11.14 -13.63
N VAL A 12 3.68 10.64 -12.54
CA VAL A 12 4.09 10.93 -11.17
C VAL A 12 4.32 9.63 -10.39
N ASN A 13 5.00 9.72 -9.25
CA ASN A 13 5.09 8.60 -8.32
C ASN A 13 4.00 8.73 -7.25
N HIS A 14 3.32 7.64 -6.97
CA HIS A 14 2.38 7.49 -5.87
C HIS A 14 2.35 6.02 -5.42
N SER A 15 1.47 5.66 -4.50
CA SER A 15 1.31 4.28 -4.00
C SER A 15 0.56 3.35 -4.96
N ILE A 16 -0.06 3.89 -6.00
CA ILE A 16 -0.75 3.13 -7.06
C ILE A 16 0.05 3.19 -8.37
N PRO A 17 0.12 2.10 -9.16
CA PRO A 17 0.72 2.11 -10.49
C PRO A 17 0.06 3.12 -11.43
N ASP A 18 0.83 3.64 -12.38
CA ASP A 18 0.39 4.57 -13.44
C ASP A 18 -0.27 5.87 -12.92
N ALA A 19 0.09 6.29 -11.71
CA ALA A 19 -0.33 7.58 -11.20
C ALA A 19 0.14 8.72 -12.14
N CYS A 20 -0.76 9.66 -12.42
CA CYS A 20 -0.46 10.77 -13.31
C CYS A 20 -1.06 12.10 -12.84
N SER A 21 -0.33 13.16 -13.12
CA SER A 21 -0.84 14.52 -13.16
C SER A 21 -1.55 14.77 -14.48
N ILE A 22 -2.42 15.77 -14.51
CA ILE A 22 -3.13 16.19 -15.72
C ILE A 22 -2.83 17.65 -16.00
N ALA A 23 -2.25 17.94 -17.16
CA ALA A 23 -2.15 19.28 -17.68
C ALA A 23 -3.28 19.51 -18.70
N VAL A 24 -4.13 20.50 -18.45
CA VAL A 24 -5.21 20.89 -19.37
C VAL A 24 -4.79 22.16 -20.11
N HIS A 25 -4.52 22.00 -21.41
CA HIS A 25 -4.22 23.11 -22.31
C HIS A 25 -5.53 23.72 -22.81
N THR A 26 -5.74 24.99 -22.53
CA THR A 26 -6.92 25.74 -22.95
C THR A 26 -6.53 26.98 -23.74
N PRO A 27 -7.45 27.63 -24.47
CA PRO A 27 -7.17 28.92 -25.11
C PRO A 27 -6.79 30.05 -24.15
N ALA A 28 -7.17 29.93 -22.85
CA ALA A 28 -6.87 30.93 -21.84
C ALA A 28 -5.51 30.66 -21.13
N GLY A 29 -4.95 29.47 -21.24
CA GLY A 29 -3.71 29.08 -20.58
C GLY A 29 -3.69 27.61 -20.15
N ILE A 30 -2.64 27.23 -19.42
CA ILE A 30 -2.42 25.85 -18.96
C ILE A 30 -2.84 25.75 -17.49
N ILE A 31 -3.66 24.75 -17.18
CA ILE A 31 -4.03 24.37 -15.81
C ILE A 31 -3.38 23.03 -15.51
N VAL A 32 -2.68 22.92 -14.39
CA VAL A 32 -2.04 21.65 -13.94
C VAL A 32 -2.71 21.18 -12.67
N HIS A 33 -3.21 19.95 -12.68
CA HIS A 33 -3.64 19.20 -11.50
C HIS A 33 -2.63 18.09 -11.23
N THR A 34 -1.94 18.13 -10.10
CA THR A 34 -0.86 17.18 -9.82
C THR A 34 -1.36 15.74 -9.65
N GLY A 35 -2.63 15.55 -9.30
CA GLY A 35 -3.05 14.30 -8.67
C GLY A 35 -2.33 14.11 -7.35
N ASP A 36 -2.44 12.93 -6.78
CA ASP A 36 -1.65 12.53 -5.61
C ASP A 36 -0.24 12.16 -6.06
N PHE A 37 0.79 12.73 -5.45
CA PHE A 37 2.16 12.50 -5.88
C PHE A 37 3.17 12.55 -4.74
N LYS A 38 4.31 11.92 -4.97
CA LYS A 38 5.57 12.18 -4.25
C LYS A 38 6.74 12.26 -5.24
N VAL A 39 7.86 12.78 -4.77
CA VAL A 39 9.11 12.75 -5.53
C VAL A 39 9.95 11.60 -4.98
N ASP A 40 10.01 10.49 -5.72
CA ASP A 40 10.79 9.31 -5.39
C ASP A 40 11.78 9.02 -6.51
N PHE A 41 13.09 9.14 -6.23
CA PHE A 41 14.14 8.90 -7.20
C PHE A 41 14.56 7.43 -7.32
N THR A 42 14.01 6.57 -6.45
CA THR A 42 14.27 5.12 -6.44
C THR A 42 12.96 4.33 -6.32
N PRO A 43 11.95 4.62 -7.16
CA PRO A 43 10.63 4.00 -7.03
C PRO A 43 10.71 2.49 -7.27
N ILE A 44 9.73 1.78 -6.72
CA ILE A 44 9.47 0.39 -7.07
C ILE A 44 8.72 0.42 -8.40
N GLY A 45 9.18 -0.32 -9.38
CA GLY A 45 8.58 -0.28 -10.72
C GLY A 45 9.37 0.57 -11.74
N GLY A 46 10.41 1.27 -11.28
CA GLY A 46 11.50 1.71 -12.15
C GLY A 46 11.36 3.10 -12.77
N GLU A 47 10.19 3.70 -12.84
CA GLU A 47 10.01 4.99 -13.50
C GLU A 47 9.83 6.14 -12.49
N VAL A 48 10.70 7.15 -12.59
CA VAL A 48 10.64 8.37 -11.76
C VAL A 48 9.59 9.35 -12.30
N ILE A 49 9.13 10.25 -11.43
CA ILE A 49 8.28 11.38 -11.81
C ILE A 49 8.93 12.20 -12.95
N ASP A 50 8.12 12.60 -13.92
CA ASP A 50 8.60 13.40 -15.07
C ASP A 50 8.74 14.89 -14.72
N LEU A 51 9.75 15.22 -13.89
CA LEU A 51 10.05 16.60 -13.51
C LEU A 51 10.44 17.47 -14.69
N ALA A 52 11.04 16.88 -15.75
CA ALA A 52 11.43 17.63 -16.94
C ALA A 52 10.16 18.22 -17.62
N ARG A 53 9.09 17.43 -17.71
CA ARG A 53 7.84 17.89 -18.29
C ARG A 53 7.18 18.99 -17.47
N PHE A 54 7.20 18.90 -16.14
CA PHE A 54 6.72 19.97 -15.27
C PHE A 54 7.54 21.27 -15.47
N GLY A 55 8.87 21.17 -15.60
CA GLY A 55 9.76 22.30 -15.89
C GLY A 55 9.43 22.97 -17.22
N GLU A 56 9.16 22.20 -18.29
CA GLU A 56 8.73 22.73 -19.58
C GLU A 56 7.40 23.46 -19.51
N LEU A 57 6.42 22.94 -18.77
CA LEU A 57 5.12 23.59 -18.57
C LEU A 57 5.27 24.90 -17.78
N GLY A 58 6.09 24.88 -16.73
CA GLY A 58 6.40 26.06 -15.94
C GLY A 58 7.04 27.16 -16.78
N SER A 59 7.96 26.81 -17.70
CA SER A 59 8.61 27.75 -18.61
C SER A 59 7.65 28.38 -19.63
N LYS A 60 6.57 27.69 -19.98
CA LYS A 60 5.49 28.22 -20.86
C LYS A 60 4.50 29.10 -20.11
N GLY A 61 4.51 29.04 -18.78
CA GLY A 61 3.55 29.71 -17.92
C GLY A 61 2.31 28.84 -17.63
N VAL A 62 2.05 28.61 -16.35
CA VAL A 62 0.91 27.87 -15.84
C VAL A 62 -0.09 28.88 -15.25
N LEU A 63 -1.33 28.85 -15.73
CA LEU A 63 -2.41 29.74 -15.29
C LEU A 63 -2.87 29.40 -13.87
N ALA A 64 -3.00 28.09 -13.58
CA ALA A 64 -3.40 27.60 -12.27
C ALA A 64 -2.74 26.24 -11.98
N LEU A 65 -2.29 26.05 -10.74
CA LEU A 65 -1.78 24.80 -10.20
C LEU A 65 -2.69 24.34 -9.07
N LEU A 66 -3.27 23.15 -9.23
CA LEU A 66 -4.01 22.43 -8.19
C LEU A 66 -3.09 21.31 -7.67
N SER A 67 -2.48 21.54 -6.52
CA SER A 67 -1.47 20.63 -5.98
C SER A 67 -2.03 19.76 -4.87
N ASP A 68 -1.56 18.48 -4.83
CA ASP A 68 -1.70 17.63 -3.65
C ASP A 68 -1.17 18.39 -2.41
N SER A 69 -1.98 18.46 -1.39
CA SER A 69 -1.67 19.14 -0.12
C SER A 69 -1.82 18.23 1.10
N THR A 70 -1.91 16.91 0.90
CA THR A 70 -2.14 15.93 1.97
C THR A 70 -1.10 16.04 3.08
N ASN A 71 0.16 16.23 2.74
CA ASN A 71 1.26 16.40 3.69
C ASN A 71 1.87 17.83 3.68
N ALA A 72 1.13 18.84 3.25
CA ALA A 72 1.66 20.21 3.12
C ALA A 72 2.15 20.83 4.44
N GLU A 73 1.72 20.30 5.60
CA GLU A 73 2.16 20.75 6.92
C GLU A 73 3.35 19.91 7.46
N ARG A 74 3.79 18.88 6.72
CA ARG A 74 4.91 18.04 7.13
C ARG A 74 6.18 18.52 6.49
N GLU A 75 7.15 18.91 7.29
CA GLU A 75 8.48 19.28 6.84
C GLU A 75 9.29 18.06 6.35
N GLY A 76 10.18 18.26 5.39
CA GLY A 76 11.13 17.26 4.92
C GLY A 76 10.71 16.58 3.62
N SER A 77 10.99 15.29 3.49
CA SER A 77 10.74 14.50 2.29
C SER A 77 10.10 13.17 2.60
N SER A 78 9.26 12.67 1.70
CA SER A 78 8.72 11.31 1.79
C SER A 78 9.78 10.30 1.37
N SER A 79 9.99 9.28 2.20
CA SER A 79 10.93 8.20 1.92
C SER A 79 10.48 7.35 0.72
N SER A 80 11.45 6.65 0.09
CA SER A 80 11.13 5.69 -0.96
C SER A 80 10.40 4.46 -0.40
N GLU A 81 9.46 3.95 -1.17
CA GLU A 81 8.74 2.71 -0.88
C GLU A 81 9.69 1.50 -0.72
N ARG A 82 10.87 1.59 -1.31
CA ARG A 82 11.91 0.54 -1.24
C ARG A 82 12.36 0.21 0.18
N ILE A 83 12.32 1.17 1.12
CA ILE A 83 12.69 0.97 2.53
C ILE A 83 11.77 -0.06 3.18
N VAL A 84 10.48 -0.01 2.87
CA VAL A 84 9.49 -0.93 3.44
C VAL A 84 9.74 -2.36 3.02
N GLY A 85 10.18 -2.59 1.78
CA GLY A 85 10.55 -3.93 1.30
C GLY A 85 11.64 -4.57 2.17
N GLY A 86 12.68 -3.82 2.51
CA GLY A 86 13.75 -4.29 3.40
C GLY A 86 13.25 -4.62 4.82
N SER A 87 12.36 -3.78 5.34
CA SER A 87 11.73 -4.03 6.66
C SER A 87 10.86 -5.29 6.64
N LEU A 88 10.05 -5.49 5.60
CA LEU A 88 9.23 -6.69 5.43
C LEU A 88 10.11 -7.94 5.37
N GLU A 89 11.17 -7.95 4.55
CA GLU A 89 12.10 -9.10 4.48
C GLU A 89 12.68 -9.45 5.85
N ASN A 90 13.09 -8.45 6.64
CA ASN A 90 13.63 -8.67 7.98
C ASN A 90 12.58 -9.27 8.94
N PHE A 91 11.32 -8.81 8.88
CA PHE A 91 10.26 -9.37 9.72
C PHE A 91 9.87 -10.77 9.30
N PHE A 92 9.83 -11.06 7.99
CA PHE A 92 9.57 -12.40 7.49
C PHE A 92 10.63 -13.40 7.95
N GLY A 93 11.92 -12.98 7.95
CA GLY A 93 13.00 -13.81 8.49
C GLY A 93 12.93 -14.03 10.00
N LYS A 94 12.45 -13.03 10.78
CA LYS A 94 12.30 -13.17 12.24
C LYS A 94 11.09 -13.99 12.67
N ALA A 95 10.05 -14.02 11.86
CA ALA A 95 8.81 -14.75 12.13
C ALA A 95 8.86 -16.20 11.59
N GLU A 96 9.99 -16.90 11.77
CA GLU A 96 10.25 -18.22 11.18
C GLU A 96 9.18 -19.28 11.51
N HIS A 97 8.61 -19.22 12.72
CA HIS A 97 7.64 -20.21 13.21
C HIS A 97 6.21 -19.67 13.33
N LYS A 98 5.94 -18.46 12.81
CA LYS A 98 4.64 -17.82 12.91
C LYS A 98 3.99 -17.61 11.55
N ARG A 99 2.66 -17.65 11.54
CA ARG A 99 1.88 -17.15 10.40
C ARG A 99 2.03 -15.64 10.35
N ILE A 100 2.25 -15.10 9.15
CA ILE A 100 2.36 -13.65 8.96
C ILE A 100 1.05 -13.12 8.39
N ILE A 101 0.48 -12.11 9.03
CA ILE A 101 -0.72 -11.40 8.56
C ILE A 101 -0.32 -9.96 8.27
N VAL A 102 -0.42 -9.52 7.03
CA VAL A 102 -0.09 -8.14 6.65
C VAL A 102 -1.34 -7.39 6.26
N ALA A 103 -1.67 -6.35 7.02
CA ALA A 103 -2.75 -5.43 6.70
C ALA A 103 -2.20 -4.19 6.00
N THR A 104 -2.72 -3.88 4.82
CA THR A 104 -2.32 -2.72 4.03
C THR A 104 -3.49 -2.16 3.22
N PHE A 105 -3.29 -1.00 2.60
CA PHE A 105 -4.24 -0.46 1.64
C PHE A 105 -4.32 -1.34 0.40
N ALA A 106 -5.52 -1.71 -0.01
CA ALA A 106 -5.72 -2.54 -1.20
C ALA A 106 -5.21 -1.83 -2.48
N SER A 107 -5.25 -0.51 -2.54
CA SER A 107 -4.75 0.28 -3.66
C SER A 107 -3.23 0.31 -3.78
N ASN A 108 -2.49 -0.02 -2.71
CA ASN A 108 -1.02 -0.02 -2.74
C ASN A 108 -0.47 -1.31 -3.37
N VAL A 109 -0.57 -1.39 -4.69
CA VAL A 109 -0.15 -2.58 -5.46
C VAL A 109 1.35 -2.84 -5.32
N HIS A 110 2.18 -1.79 -5.21
CA HIS A 110 3.62 -1.93 -4.99
C HIS A 110 3.93 -2.60 -3.65
N ARG A 111 3.20 -2.25 -2.58
CA ARG A 111 3.32 -2.89 -1.28
C ARG A 111 2.90 -4.36 -1.33
N ILE A 112 1.81 -4.64 -2.05
CA ILE A 112 1.34 -6.02 -2.26
C ILE A 112 2.42 -6.84 -2.97
N GLN A 113 3.06 -6.29 -4.03
CA GLN A 113 4.18 -6.96 -4.70
C GLN A 113 5.33 -7.24 -3.73
N GLN A 114 5.74 -6.28 -2.90
CA GLN A 114 6.81 -6.47 -1.91
C GLN A 114 6.49 -7.56 -0.89
N ILE A 115 5.24 -7.64 -0.41
CA ILE A 115 4.80 -8.69 0.50
C ILE A 115 4.88 -10.06 -0.20
N MET A 116 4.44 -10.14 -1.45
CA MET A 116 4.49 -11.38 -2.24
C MET A 116 5.93 -11.81 -2.54
N ASP A 117 6.82 -10.86 -2.86
CA ASP A 117 8.25 -11.13 -3.06
C ASP A 117 8.91 -11.67 -1.78
N ALA A 118 8.59 -11.07 -0.63
CA ALA A 118 9.07 -11.55 0.67
C ALA A 118 8.53 -12.95 0.99
N ALA A 119 7.27 -13.25 0.64
CA ALA A 119 6.69 -14.58 0.81
C ALA A 119 7.41 -15.62 -0.06
N VAL A 120 7.69 -15.30 -1.33
CA VAL A 120 8.45 -16.20 -2.23
C VAL A 120 9.84 -16.49 -1.69
N LYS A 121 10.57 -15.45 -1.23
CA LYS A 121 11.92 -15.61 -0.65
C LYS A 121 11.94 -16.51 0.58
N ASN A 122 10.86 -16.50 1.37
CA ASN A 122 10.72 -17.32 2.58
C ASN A 122 9.92 -18.62 2.35
N SER A 123 9.71 -19.02 1.09
CA SER A 123 9.00 -20.27 0.71
C SER A 123 7.59 -20.37 1.29
N ARG A 124 6.90 -19.23 1.49
CA ARG A 124 5.55 -19.17 2.04
C ARG A 124 4.51 -19.04 0.94
N LYS A 125 3.33 -19.60 1.15
CA LYS A 125 2.13 -19.37 0.35
C LYS A 125 1.42 -18.11 0.80
N VAL A 126 0.70 -17.48 -0.12
CA VAL A 126 -0.05 -16.25 0.16
C VAL A 126 -1.55 -16.51 0.03
N ALA A 127 -2.31 -16.17 1.06
CA ALA A 127 -3.76 -16.08 0.96
C ALA A 127 -4.18 -14.61 1.02
N VAL A 128 -5.27 -14.27 0.36
CA VAL A 128 -5.81 -12.91 0.30
C VAL A 128 -7.17 -12.88 0.97
N SER A 129 -7.39 -11.93 1.88
CA SER A 129 -8.65 -11.81 2.61
C SER A 129 -9.17 -10.38 2.60
N GLY A 130 -10.43 -10.26 2.23
CA GLY A 130 -11.14 -8.98 2.11
C GLY A 130 -11.48 -8.65 0.66
N ARG A 131 -12.78 -8.44 0.41
CA ARG A 131 -13.33 -8.27 -0.95
C ARG A 131 -12.59 -7.23 -1.81
N SER A 132 -12.24 -6.08 -1.25
CA SER A 132 -11.50 -5.06 -2.00
C SER A 132 -10.07 -5.50 -2.32
N MET A 133 -9.39 -6.19 -1.41
CA MET A 133 -8.05 -6.73 -1.63
C MET A 133 -8.05 -7.81 -2.72
N GLU A 134 -8.99 -8.75 -2.65
CA GLU A 134 -9.17 -9.81 -3.65
C GLU A 134 -9.40 -9.23 -5.06
N ASN A 135 -10.29 -8.22 -5.15
CA ASN A 135 -10.57 -7.54 -6.43
C ASN A 135 -9.34 -6.83 -6.99
N VAL A 136 -8.61 -6.09 -6.15
CA VAL A 136 -7.42 -5.35 -6.61
C VAL A 136 -6.29 -6.31 -7.00
N VAL A 137 -6.02 -7.33 -6.20
CA VAL A 137 -5.00 -8.34 -6.53
C VAL A 137 -5.34 -9.05 -7.84
N GLY A 138 -6.60 -9.45 -8.04
CA GLY A 138 -7.07 -10.06 -9.28
C GLY A 138 -6.86 -9.16 -10.50
N LYS A 139 -7.27 -7.89 -10.41
CA LYS A 139 -7.09 -6.93 -11.49
C LYS A 139 -5.63 -6.54 -11.74
N ALA A 140 -4.84 -6.37 -10.70
CA ALA A 140 -3.42 -6.07 -10.83
C ALA A 140 -2.64 -7.22 -11.49
N ARG A 141 -3.01 -8.48 -11.25
CA ARG A 141 -2.47 -9.63 -11.97
C ARG A 141 -2.87 -9.63 -13.44
N GLU A 142 -4.17 -9.44 -13.72
CA GLU A 142 -4.70 -9.38 -15.09
C GLU A 142 -4.01 -8.32 -15.93
N LEU A 143 -3.73 -7.15 -15.33
CA LEU A 143 -3.07 -6.01 -15.98
C LEU A 143 -1.53 -6.10 -15.98
N GLY A 144 -0.94 -7.11 -15.36
CA GLY A 144 0.52 -7.30 -15.32
C GLY A 144 1.27 -6.43 -14.31
N TYR A 145 0.57 -5.78 -13.39
CA TYR A 145 1.22 -4.98 -12.31
C TYR A 145 1.75 -5.85 -11.16
N LEU A 146 1.24 -7.08 -11.01
CA LEU A 146 1.75 -8.06 -10.06
C LEU A 146 2.43 -9.19 -10.83
N ASN A 147 3.75 -9.32 -10.63
CA ASN A 147 4.56 -10.40 -11.19
C ASN A 147 4.84 -11.45 -10.12
N ILE A 148 4.04 -12.50 -10.09
CA ILE A 148 4.07 -13.53 -9.07
C ILE A 148 3.93 -14.93 -9.67
N PRO A 149 4.54 -15.96 -9.07
CA PRO A 149 4.30 -17.35 -9.49
C PRO A 149 2.81 -17.73 -9.39
N GLU A 150 2.30 -18.47 -10.36
CA GLU A 150 0.89 -18.92 -10.35
C GLU A 150 0.53 -19.71 -9.11
N THR A 151 1.48 -20.47 -8.58
CA THR A 151 1.30 -21.33 -7.40
C THR A 151 1.44 -20.61 -6.07
N LEU A 152 1.72 -19.30 -6.07
CA LEU A 152 1.95 -18.53 -4.84
C LEU A 152 0.65 -18.30 -4.06
N ILE A 153 -0.40 -17.88 -4.76
CA ILE A 153 -1.69 -17.55 -4.14
C ILE A 153 -2.53 -18.83 -3.97
N ILE A 154 -3.04 -19.02 -2.78
CA ILE A 154 -3.96 -20.10 -2.41
C ILE A 154 -5.23 -19.54 -1.76
N ASP A 155 -6.27 -20.35 -1.69
CA ASP A 155 -7.48 -19.99 -0.96
C ASP A 155 -7.24 -19.92 0.56
N VAL A 156 -7.98 -19.05 1.25
CA VAL A 156 -7.90 -18.91 2.71
C VAL A 156 -8.21 -20.25 3.41
N ASP A 157 -9.14 -21.03 2.86
CA ASP A 157 -9.50 -22.35 3.42
C ASP A 157 -8.38 -23.39 3.27
N ASP A 158 -7.53 -23.24 2.26
CA ASP A 158 -6.34 -24.09 2.08
C ASP A 158 -5.18 -23.59 2.95
N ALA A 159 -5.05 -22.27 3.13
CA ALA A 159 -4.06 -21.69 4.03
C ALA A 159 -4.22 -22.16 5.49
N GLU A 160 -5.47 -22.33 5.96
CA GLU A 160 -5.75 -22.84 7.32
C GLU A 160 -5.32 -24.32 7.55
N LYS A 161 -5.01 -25.06 6.47
CA LYS A 161 -4.53 -26.44 6.53
C LYS A 161 -3.01 -26.56 6.56
N LEU A 162 -2.30 -25.48 6.24
CA LEU A 162 -0.86 -25.43 6.21
C LEU A 162 -0.27 -25.08 7.58
N PRO A 163 0.98 -25.46 7.85
CA PRO A 163 1.72 -24.96 9.02
C PRO A 163 1.77 -23.43 9.03
N PRO A 164 1.67 -22.78 10.21
CA PRO A 164 1.69 -21.31 10.31
C PRO A 164 2.87 -20.66 9.58
N GLU A 165 4.06 -21.25 9.69
CA GLU A 165 5.29 -20.78 9.07
C GLU A 165 5.30 -20.81 7.54
N GLU A 166 4.36 -21.52 6.92
CA GLU A 166 4.24 -21.60 5.46
C GLU A 166 3.22 -20.60 4.90
N VAL A 167 2.57 -19.79 5.77
CA VAL A 167 1.45 -18.94 5.37
C VAL A 167 1.74 -17.46 5.58
N VAL A 168 1.39 -16.67 4.56
CA VAL A 168 1.22 -15.22 4.63
C VAL A 168 -0.23 -14.88 4.27
N LEU A 169 -0.89 -14.08 5.08
CA LEU A 169 -2.21 -13.56 4.78
C LEU A 169 -2.12 -12.06 4.49
N ILE A 170 -2.55 -11.64 3.31
CA ILE A 170 -2.69 -10.20 2.98
C ILE A 170 -4.14 -9.81 3.20
N THR A 171 -4.37 -8.74 3.98
CA THR A 171 -5.73 -8.37 4.38
C THR A 171 -5.98 -6.87 4.34
N THR A 172 -7.26 -6.50 4.32
CA THR A 172 -7.74 -5.13 4.54
C THR A 172 -7.90 -4.82 6.03
N GLY A 173 -8.06 -3.53 6.36
CA GLY A 173 -8.37 -3.10 7.73
C GLY A 173 -7.20 -2.43 8.44
N SER A 174 -6.22 -1.97 7.68
CA SER A 174 -5.09 -1.20 8.21
C SER A 174 -5.50 0.14 8.86
N GLN A 175 -6.74 0.59 8.64
CA GLN A 175 -7.33 1.80 9.23
C GLN A 175 -8.31 1.51 10.37
N GLY A 176 -8.45 0.25 10.78
CA GLY A 176 -9.33 -0.15 11.87
C GLY A 176 -10.83 -0.06 11.53
N GLU A 177 -11.19 -0.06 10.25
CA GLU A 177 -12.60 0.01 9.83
C GLU A 177 -13.35 -1.19 10.39
N PRO A 178 -14.51 -0.99 11.04
CA PRO A 178 -15.18 -2.05 11.82
C PRO A 178 -15.57 -3.29 11.03
N MET A 179 -15.86 -3.13 9.73
CA MET A 179 -16.27 -4.22 8.84
C MET A 179 -15.13 -4.84 8.05
N SER A 180 -13.90 -4.34 8.22
CA SER A 180 -12.72 -4.86 7.54
C SER A 180 -12.32 -6.26 8.04
N ALA A 181 -11.53 -6.96 7.23
CA ALA A 181 -11.12 -8.32 7.57
C ALA A 181 -10.26 -8.35 8.85
N LEU A 182 -9.25 -7.46 8.99
CA LEU A 182 -8.41 -7.41 10.20
C LEU A 182 -9.22 -7.07 11.46
N SER A 183 -10.13 -6.08 11.40
CA SER A 183 -10.96 -5.72 12.56
C SER A 183 -11.88 -6.85 13.00
N ARG A 184 -12.34 -7.66 12.04
CA ARG A 184 -13.14 -8.86 12.35
C ARG A 184 -12.27 -9.97 12.93
N MET A 185 -11.05 -10.14 12.46
CA MET A 185 -10.07 -11.07 13.05
C MET A 185 -9.76 -10.67 14.50
N ALA A 186 -9.49 -9.38 14.76
CA ALA A 186 -9.22 -8.86 16.09
C ALA A 186 -10.36 -9.05 17.10
N ARG A 187 -11.62 -9.07 16.63
CA ARG A 187 -12.79 -9.37 17.49
C ARG A 187 -13.17 -10.84 17.57
N GLY A 188 -12.45 -11.72 16.84
CA GLY A 188 -12.81 -13.13 16.74
C GLY A 188 -14.03 -13.42 15.85
N ASP A 189 -14.51 -12.43 15.09
CA ASP A 189 -15.70 -12.52 14.23
C ASP A 189 -15.40 -12.94 12.79
N HIS A 190 -14.14 -13.14 12.44
CA HIS A 190 -13.77 -13.56 11.10
C HIS A 190 -14.10 -15.02 10.88
N ARG A 191 -14.84 -15.32 9.78
CA ARG A 191 -15.42 -16.66 9.55
C ARG A 191 -14.39 -17.77 9.35
N LYS A 192 -13.23 -17.44 8.74
CA LYS A 192 -12.24 -18.41 8.29
C LYS A 192 -10.94 -18.33 9.09
N VAL A 193 -10.52 -17.14 9.52
CA VAL A 193 -9.22 -16.91 10.17
C VAL A 193 -9.44 -16.59 11.64
N LYS A 194 -8.78 -17.36 12.51
CA LYS A 194 -8.66 -17.10 13.94
C LYS A 194 -7.24 -16.67 14.26
N VAL A 195 -7.09 -15.54 14.95
CA VAL A 195 -5.80 -15.04 15.43
C VAL A 195 -5.41 -15.76 16.71
N THR A 196 -4.14 -16.11 16.82
CA THR A 196 -3.54 -16.81 17.96
C THR A 196 -2.17 -16.22 18.31
N GLU A 197 -1.52 -16.72 19.35
CA GLU A 197 -0.13 -16.39 19.72
C GLU A 197 0.90 -16.82 18.65
N ASN A 198 0.51 -17.66 17.72
CA ASN A 198 1.35 -18.10 16.59
C ASN A 198 1.24 -17.17 15.38
N ASP A 199 0.70 -15.97 15.55
CA ASP A 199 0.59 -14.98 14.50
C ASP A 199 1.53 -13.79 14.72
N CYS A 200 2.15 -13.34 13.64
CA CYS A 200 2.85 -12.07 13.53
C CYS A 200 2.05 -11.16 12.61
N ILE A 201 1.50 -10.08 13.16
CA ILE A 201 0.61 -9.17 12.43
C ILE A 201 1.34 -7.87 12.13
N ILE A 202 1.44 -7.52 10.85
CA ILE A 202 2.10 -6.30 10.38
C ILE A 202 1.02 -5.35 9.85
N ILE A 203 0.83 -4.21 10.52
CA ILE A 203 -0.08 -3.15 10.06
C ILE A 203 0.75 -2.16 9.25
N SER A 204 0.84 -2.38 7.95
CA SER A 204 1.67 -1.64 7.00
C SER A 204 0.93 -0.41 6.46
N ALA A 205 0.52 0.46 7.37
CA ALA A 205 -0.16 1.73 7.10
C ALA A 205 -0.02 2.67 8.29
N THR A 206 0.02 3.97 8.03
CA THR A 206 -0.16 5.00 9.07
C THR A 206 -1.66 5.33 9.18
N PRO A 207 -2.21 5.50 10.39
CA PRO A 207 -3.59 5.92 10.56
C PRO A 207 -3.87 7.26 9.84
N ILE A 208 -4.94 7.29 9.06
CA ILE A 208 -5.47 8.56 8.52
C ILE A 208 -5.99 9.39 9.69
N PRO A 209 -5.79 10.73 9.70
CA PRO A 209 -6.30 11.58 10.76
C PRO A 209 -7.78 11.30 11.09
N GLY A 210 -8.05 11.00 12.37
CA GLY A 210 -9.36 10.60 12.88
C GLY A 210 -9.54 9.09 13.05
N ASN A 211 -8.67 8.26 12.48
CA ASN A 211 -8.75 6.78 12.62
C ASN A 211 -7.81 6.22 13.72
N GLU A 212 -7.03 7.07 14.40
CA GLU A 212 -6.01 6.65 15.37
C GLU A 212 -6.59 5.75 16.48
N LYS A 213 -7.79 6.12 16.98
CA LYS A 213 -8.48 5.35 18.00
C LYS A 213 -8.93 3.98 17.50
N LEU A 214 -9.43 3.93 16.28
CA LEU A 214 -9.88 2.67 15.66
C LEU A 214 -8.71 1.71 15.46
N VAL A 215 -7.59 2.21 14.91
CA VAL A 215 -6.37 1.41 14.73
C VAL A 215 -5.80 0.95 16.06
N THR A 216 -5.74 1.85 17.07
CA THR A 216 -5.26 1.49 18.41
C THR A 216 -6.12 0.40 19.06
N ASN A 217 -7.44 0.45 18.92
CA ASN A 217 -8.32 -0.60 19.45
C ASN A 217 -8.03 -1.95 18.79
N VAL A 218 -7.88 -1.99 17.46
CA VAL A 218 -7.52 -3.22 16.73
C VAL A 218 -6.18 -3.77 17.21
N ILE A 219 -5.15 -2.91 17.37
CA ILE A 219 -3.85 -3.32 17.91
C ILE A 219 -3.99 -3.95 19.30
N ASN A 220 -4.74 -3.30 20.19
CA ASN A 220 -4.95 -3.80 21.56
C ASN A 220 -5.68 -5.15 21.56
N ASP A 221 -6.74 -5.30 20.76
CA ASP A 221 -7.48 -6.56 20.65
C ASP A 221 -6.58 -7.70 20.17
N LEU A 222 -5.72 -7.45 19.17
CA LEU A 222 -4.78 -8.43 18.64
C LEU A 222 -3.70 -8.80 19.66
N LEU A 223 -3.15 -7.83 20.39
CA LEU A 223 -2.20 -8.08 21.49
C LEU A 223 -2.84 -8.89 22.63
N MET A 224 -4.10 -8.65 22.94
CA MET A 224 -4.84 -9.45 23.95
C MET A 224 -5.06 -10.91 23.53
N MET A 225 -5.04 -11.20 22.22
CA MET A 225 -5.05 -12.57 21.68
C MET A 225 -3.68 -13.26 21.74
N GLY A 226 -2.63 -12.53 22.16
CA GLY A 226 -1.27 -13.05 22.26
C GLY A 226 -0.45 -12.94 20.98
N ALA A 227 -0.99 -12.33 19.92
CA ALA A 227 -0.27 -12.15 18.67
C ALA A 227 0.85 -11.10 18.79
N ASP A 228 1.94 -11.27 18.03
CA ASP A 228 2.93 -10.22 17.85
C ASP A 228 2.37 -9.17 16.90
N VAL A 229 2.36 -7.90 17.28
CA VAL A 229 1.84 -6.82 16.44
C VAL A 229 2.91 -5.79 16.14
N ILE A 230 3.17 -5.56 14.85
CA ILE A 230 4.15 -4.62 14.32
C ILE A 230 3.39 -3.51 13.59
N TYR A 231 3.66 -2.25 13.92
CA TYR A 231 2.97 -1.09 13.35
C TYR A 231 3.93 0.10 13.17
N ASP A 232 3.52 1.11 12.44
CA ASP A 232 4.33 2.21 11.90
C ASP A 232 5.12 3.01 12.95
N LYS A 233 4.62 3.15 14.18
CA LYS A 233 5.34 3.86 15.28
C LYS A 233 6.57 3.12 15.77
N MET A 234 6.69 1.84 15.45
CA MET A 234 7.79 1.00 15.91
C MET A 234 8.87 0.80 14.86
N TYR A 235 8.48 0.81 13.57
CA TYR A 235 9.36 0.41 12.47
C TYR A 235 8.95 1.06 11.15
N ASP A 236 9.89 1.18 10.21
CA ASP A 236 9.67 1.69 8.86
C ASP A 236 8.94 0.67 7.97
N ILE A 237 7.68 0.40 8.31
CA ILE A 237 6.80 -0.52 7.56
C ILE A 237 5.76 0.18 6.71
N HIS A 238 5.77 1.51 6.72
CA HIS A 238 4.93 2.35 5.88
C HIS A 238 5.67 3.61 5.48
N VAL A 239 5.45 4.05 4.25
CA VAL A 239 5.83 5.37 3.76
C VAL A 239 4.63 6.00 3.06
N SER A 240 4.52 7.32 3.15
CA SER A 240 3.45 8.06 2.47
C SER A 240 3.63 8.03 0.95
N GLY A 241 2.52 7.93 0.22
CA GLY A 241 2.46 8.15 -1.22
C GLY A 241 2.42 9.63 -1.62
N HIS A 242 2.35 10.55 -0.64
CA HIS A 242 2.22 12.00 -0.84
C HIS A 242 3.52 12.72 -0.47
N ALA A 243 3.84 13.77 -1.24
CA ALA A 243 4.98 14.63 -0.98
C ALA A 243 4.81 15.40 0.34
N CYS A 244 5.92 15.67 1.02
CA CYS A 244 6.03 16.62 2.12
C CYS A 244 6.34 18.05 1.58
N GLN A 245 6.37 19.02 2.49
CA GLN A 245 6.65 20.43 2.19
C GLN A 245 8.08 20.62 1.66
#